data_0e0324b1b51810d09521efc6894e7df2
#
_entry.id   0e0324b1b51810d09521efc6894e7df2
#
_cell.length_a   1.000
_cell.length_b   1.000
_cell.length_c   1.000
_cell.angle_alpha   90.00
_cell.angle_beta   90.00
_cell.angle_gamma   90.00
#
_symmetry.space_group_name_H-M   'P 1'
#
loop_
_entity.id
_entity.type
_entity.pdbx_description
1 polymer ?
#
loop_
_entity_poly.entity_id
_entity_poly.type
_entity_poly.pdbx_seq_one_letter_code
_entity_poly.pdbx_strand_id
1 'polypeptide(L)'
;AVVEGEVLLAEVVFRRRRQLMVRLGDGTGTLTLRFFYFSNAQRAGLARGTRLRCHGEVRRGPLGLEIVHPEYRGVGASGEALPQTLTPIYPATEGITQGRLRSLVQRAFVATAATALVDYLPRELRAQMKLPELRAALEFLHQPPVGTELATLATGAHPAQRRVALEELLAHQLSLMALRRATKADNALALKGGAVLQQRFMGRLPFRFTAAQARA
;
A
#
# COMPACT_ATOMS: atom_id res chain seq x y z
N ALA A 1 4.89 -0.07 18.66
CA ALA A 1 6.04 -0.71 19.32
C ALA A 1 6.21 -2.13 18.81
N VAL A 2 7.45 -2.64 18.86
CA VAL A 2 7.78 -4.05 18.69
C VAL A 2 8.24 -4.57 20.03
N VAL A 3 7.65 -5.67 20.49
CA VAL A 3 7.96 -6.29 21.78
C VAL A 3 8.19 -7.78 21.57
N GLU A 4 9.20 -8.32 22.21
CA GLU A 4 9.46 -9.76 22.24
C GLU A 4 9.38 -10.27 23.67
N GLY A 5 8.79 -11.45 23.86
CA GLY A 5 8.66 -12.04 25.19
C GLY A 5 8.13 -13.45 25.12
N GLU A 6 8.12 -14.09 26.27
CA GLU A 6 7.55 -15.42 26.47
C GLU A 6 6.11 -15.33 27.00
N VAL A 7 5.23 -16.18 26.52
CA VAL A 7 3.86 -16.29 27.04
C VAL A 7 3.88 -16.87 28.44
N LEU A 8 3.59 -16.05 29.42
CA LEU A 8 3.48 -16.43 30.82
C LEU A 8 2.14 -17.04 31.15
N LEU A 9 1.08 -16.52 30.52
CA LEU A 9 -0.31 -16.94 30.74
C LEU A 9 -1.14 -16.66 29.49
N ALA A 10 -2.01 -17.60 29.11
CA ALA A 10 -3.01 -17.41 28.06
C ALA A 10 -4.36 -17.92 28.57
N GLU A 11 -5.32 -17.03 28.71
CA GLU A 11 -6.65 -17.35 29.25
C GLU A 11 -7.76 -16.73 28.43
N VAL A 12 -8.92 -17.43 28.40
CA VAL A 12 -10.13 -16.88 27.79
C VAL A 12 -11.00 -16.32 28.92
N VAL A 13 -11.19 -15.02 28.88
CA VAL A 13 -11.94 -14.27 29.85
C VAL A 13 -13.30 -13.87 29.27
N PHE A 14 -14.37 -14.08 30.05
CA PHE A 14 -15.72 -13.63 29.74
C PHE A 14 -16.03 -12.38 30.57
N ARG A 15 -16.07 -11.21 29.92
CA ARG A 15 -16.61 -9.98 30.53
C ARG A 15 -17.92 -9.63 29.81
N ARG A 16 -17.92 -8.54 29.01
CA ARG A 16 -19.05 -8.25 28.11
C ARG A 16 -19.02 -9.12 26.83
N ARG A 17 -17.84 -9.57 26.44
CA ARG A 17 -17.61 -10.47 25.29
C ARG A 17 -16.49 -11.45 25.65
N ARG A 18 -16.47 -12.58 24.95
CA ARG A 18 -15.37 -13.55 25.01
C ARG A 18 -14.09 -12.90 24.49
N GLN A 19 -13.01 -12.95 25.26
CA GLN A 19 -11.72 -12.36 24.92
C GLN A 19 -10.60 -13.35 25.24
N LEU A 20 -9.58 -13.42 24.39
CA LEU A 20 -8.34 -14.11 24.70
C LEU A 20 -7.36 -13.07 25.23
N MET A 21 -6.86 -13.28 26.43
CA MET A 21 -5.83 -12.47 27.08
C MET A 21 -4.56 -13.30 27.20
N VAL A 22 -3.46 -12.76 26.68
CA VAL A 22 -2.15 -13.40 26.70
C VAL A 22 -1.18 -12.44 27.37
N ARG A 23 -0.57 -12.87 28.47
CA ARG A 23 0.45 -12.11 29.18
C ARG A 23 1.82 -12.51 28.69
N LEU A 24 2.55 -11.55 28.13
CA LEU A 24 3.95 -11.70 27.73
C LEU A 24 4.87 -11.13 28.82
N GLY A 25 6.03 -11.75 28.99
CA GLY A 25 7.12 -11.24 29.82
C GLY A 25 8.47 -11.50 29.19
N ASP A 26 9.41 -10.59 29.42
CA ASP A 26 10.79 -10.67 28.95
C ASP A 26 11.80 -10.64 30.11
N GLY A 27 11.30 -10.71 31.35
CA GLY A 27 12.12 -10.57 32.56
C GLY A 27 12.25 -9.12 33.07
N THR A 28 11.97 -8.11 32.24
CA THR A 28 12.00 -6.68 32.65
C THR A 28 10.61 -6.15 32.98
N GLY A 29 9.57 -6.76 32.42
CA GLY A 29 8.19 -6.37 32.63
C GLY A 29 7.19 -7.33 32.03
N THR A 30 5.92 -6.93 32.08
CA THR A 30 4.81 -7.70 31.50
C THR A 30 3.94 -6.84 30.61
N LEU A 31 3.48 -7.40 29.51
CA LEU A 31 2.57 -6.79 28.56
C LEU A 31 1.40 -7.73 28.28
N THR A 32 0.19 -7.20 28.24
CA THR A 32 -1.01 -7.99 27.94
C THR A 32 -1.40 -7.84 26.45
N LEU A 33 -1.49 -8.93 25.73
CA LEU A 33 -2.09 -8.98 24.40
C LEU A 33 -3.56 -9.32 24.54
N ARG A 34 -4.43 -8.56 23.89
CA ARG A 34 -5.89 -8.74 23.98
C ARG A 34 -6.47 -8.98 22.60
N PHE A 35 -7.22 -10.09 22.46
CA PHE A 35 -7.91 -10.45 21.24
C PHE A 35 -9.42 -10.58 21.51
N PHE A 36 -10.24 -9.77 20.87
CA PHE A 36 -11.70 -9.85 20.94
C PHE A 36 -12.27 -10.90 19.99
N TYR A 37 -11.52 -11.19 18.92
CA TYR A 37 -11.82 -12.24 17.94
C TYR A 37 -10.60 -13.14 17.83
N PHE A 38 -10.81 -14.44 18.00
CA PHE A 38 -9.73 -15.42 17.94
C PHE A 38 -10.26 -16.81 17.60
N SER A 39 -9.45 -17.60 16.90
CA SER A 39 -9.72 -18.99 16.59
C SER A 39 -9.13 -19.94 17.65
N ASN A 40 -9.60 -21.19 17.66
CA ASN A 40 -9.00 -22.22 18.52
C ASN A 40 -7.53 -22.50 18.13
N ALA A 41 -7.19 -22.45 16.83
CA ALA A 41 -5.82 -22.59 16.37
C ALA A 41 -4.93 -21.44 16.89
N GLN A 42 -5.43 -20.21 16.89
CA GLN A 42 -4.73 -19.06 17.44
C GLN A 42 -4.50 -19.23 18.96
N ARG A 43 -5.51 -19.68 19.70
CA ARG A 43 -5.38 -19.96 21.12
C ARG A 43 -4.31 -21.04 21.40
N ALA A 44 -4.30 -22.12 20.62
CA ALA A 44 -3.33 -23.19 20.76
C ALA A 44 -1.89 -22.71 20.46
N GLY A 45 -1.72 -21.87 19.45
CA GLY A 45 -0.41 -21.29 19.10
C GLY A 45 0.13 -20.26 20.11
N LEU A 46 -0.71 -19.77 21.03
CA LEU A 46 -0.34 -18.83 22.10
C LEU A 46 -0.24 -19.50 23.46
N ALA A 47 0.19 -20.77 23.48
CA ALA A 47 0.36 -21.53 24.72
C ALA A 47 1.49 -20.95 25.59
N ARG A 48 1.40 -21.19 26.91
CA ARG A 48 2.46 -20.83 27.87
C ARG A 48 3.81 -21.40 27.43
N GLY A 49 4.88 -20.61 27.56
CA GLY A 49 6.23 -20.96 27.14
C GLY A 49 6.55 -20.62 25.68
N THR A 50 5.55 -20.23 24.88
CA THR A 50 5.79 -19.81 23.50
C THR A 50 6.48 -18.44 23.47
N ARG A 51 7.60 -18.32 22.78
CA ARG A 51 8.22 -17.00 22.53
C ARG A 51 7.57 -16.33 21.34
N LEU A 52 7.17 -15.08 21.54
CA LEU A 52 6.46 -14.28 20.54
C LEU A 52 7.16 -12.96 20.33
N ARG A 53 7.17 -12.50 19.08
CA ARG A 53 7.46 -11.12 18.72
C ARG A 53 6.16 -10.49 18.25
N CYS A 54 5.77 -9.38 18.92
CA CYS A 54 4.50 -8.71 18.71
C CYS A 54 4.73 -7.30 18.22
N HIS A 55 3.90 -6.84 17.29
CA HIS A 55 3.87 -5.47 16.82
C HIS A 55 2.49 -4.87 17.02
N GLY A 56 2.43 -3.65 17.57
CA GLY A 56 1.17 -2.94 17.76
C GLY A 56 1.34 -1.66 18.58
N GLU A 57 0.22 -0.99 18.79
CA GLU A 57 0.12 0.20 19.62
C GLU A 57 -0.03 -0.19 21.08
N VAL A 58 0.92 0.23 21.91
CA VAL A 58 0.87 -0.01 23.36
C VAL A 58 -0.05 1.03 24.01
N ARG A 59 -1.01 0.56 24.78
CA ARG A 59 -1.99 1.38 25.51
C ARG A 59 -1.98 1.03 26.99
N ARG A 60 -2.49 1.94 27.82
CA ARG A 60 -2.80 1.60 29.22
C ARG A 60 -4.16 0.94 29.28
N GLY A 61 -4.19 -0.30 29.74
CA GLY A 61 -5.38 -1.06 30.01
C GLY A 61 -5.63 -1.25 31.50
N PRO A 62 -6.74 -1.94 31.88
CA PRO A 62 -7.10 -2.15 33.28
C PRO A 62 -6.09 -2.97 34.10
N LEU A 63 -5.27 -3.77 33.42
CA LEU A 63 -4.26 -4.65 34.03
C LEU A 63 -2.82 -4.22 33.76
N GLY A 64 -2.60 -2.98 33.35
CA GLY A 64 -1.30 -2.45 32.98
C GLY A 64 -1.19 -2.14 31.48
N LEU A 65 0.00 -2.28 30.90
CA LEU A 65 0.20 -2.07 29.46
C LEU A 65 -0.42 -3.19 28.64
N GLU A 66 -1.10 -2.83 27.56
CA GLU A 66 -1.73 -3.79 26.66
C GLU A 66 -1.58 -3.40 25.20
N ILE A 67 -1.61 -4.41 24.33
CA ILE A 67 -1.78 -4.26 22.87
C ILE A 67 -3.06 -5.00 22.48
N VAL A 68 -3.93 -4.30 21.76
CA VAL A 68 -5.19 -4.87 21.25
C VAL A 68 -4.97 -5.33 19.82
N HIS A 69 -5.31 -6.59 19.52
CA HIS A 69 -5.13 -7.22 18.22
C HIS A 69 -3.73 -7.03 17.63
N PRO A 70 -2.63 -7.37 18.36
CA PRO A 70 -1.29 -7.26 17.82
C PRO A 70 -1.10 -8.14 16.59
N GLU A 71 -0.26 -7.70 15.66
CA GLU A 71 0.40 -8.64 14.76
C GLU A 71 1.47 -9.38 15.57
N TYR A 72 1.53 -10.71 15.46
CA TYR A 72 2.52 -11.50 16.19
C TYR A 72 3.00 -12.68 15.36
N ARG A 73 4.19 -13.16 15.72
CA ARG A 73 4.77 -14.39 15.18
C ARG A 73 5.50 -15.13 16.30
N GLY A 74 5.54 -16.45 16.20
CA GLY A 74 6.42 -17.26 17.03
C GLY A 74 7.89 -16.98 16.69
N VAL A 75 8.72 -16.90 17.72
CA VAL A 75 10.17 -16.80 17.59
C VAL A 75 10.74 -18.14 18.01
N GLY A 76 11.48 -18.80 17.10
CA GLY A 76 12.18 -20.04 17.44
C GLY A 76 13.24 -19.82 18.54
N ALA A 77 13.66 -20.88 19.20
CA ALA A 77 14.66 -20.86 20.29
C ALA A 77 16.00 -20.20 19.89
N SER A 78 16.30 -20.10 18.62
CA SER A 78 17.53 -19.53 18.04
C SER A 78 17.46 -18.04 17.70
N GLY A 79 16.45 -17.30 18.19
CA GLY A 79 16.35 -15.86 18.01
C GLY A 79 16.47 -15.43 16.53
N GLU A 80 15.39 -15.54 15.75
CA GLU A 80 15.40 -15.04 14.38
C GLU A 80 15.78 -13.56 14.37
N ALA A 81 16.76 -13.22 13.52
CA ALA A 81 17.18 -11.84 13.31
C ALA A 81 15.97 -10.93 13.02
N LEU A 82 16.05 -9.69 13.48
CA LEU A 82 15.06 -8.68 13.16
C LEU A 82 14.93 -8.56 11.62
N PRO A 83 13.73 -8.38 11.08
CA PRO A 83 13.59 -8.12 9.66
C PRO A 83 14.48 -6.95 9.25
N GLN A 84 15.29 -7.13 8.22
CA GLN A 84 16.16 -6.07 7.68
C GLN A 84 15.40 -5.10 6.77
N THR A 85 14.07 -5.22 6.70
CA THR A 85 13.20 -4.37 5.90
C THR A 85 12.04 -3.87 6.75
N LEU A 86 11.54 -2.69 6.39
CA LEU A 86 10.31 -2.17 6.96
C LEU A 86 9.13 -3.03 6.52
N THR A 87 8.14 -3.18 7.39
CA THR A 87 6.95 -3.97 7.10
C THR A 87 5.93 -3.13 6.33
N PRO A 88 5.62 -3.45 5.07
CA PRO A 88 4.64 -2.70 4.29
C PRO A 88 3.22 -2.93 4.82
N ILE A 89 2.41 -1.87 4.78
CA ILE A 89 0.98 -1.89 5.11
C ILE A 89 0.21 -1.60 3.82
N TYR A 90 -0.63 -2.54 3.41
CA TYR A 90 -1.45 -2.43 2.21
C TYR A 90 -2.87 -1.99 2.54
N PRO A 91 -3.52 -1.21 1.67
CA PRO A 91 -4.97 -1.05 1.74
C PRO A 91 -5.63 -2.43 1.70
N ALA A 92 -6.41 -2.76 2.73
CA ALA A 92 -7.07 -4.05 2.82
C ALA A 92 -8.58 -3.87 2.76
N THR A 93 -9.25 -4.79 2.06
CA THR A 93 -10.70 -4.95 2.08
C THR A 93 -11.08 -6.08 3.04
N GLU A 94 -12.36 -6.14 3.36
CA GLU A 94 -12.89 -7.20 4.24
C GLU A 94 -12.51 -8.61 3.72
N GLY A 95 -12.07 -9.47 4.61
CA GLY A 95 -11.70 -10.87 4.31
C GLY A 95 -10.23 -11.09 3.91
N ILE A 96 -9.42 -10.04 3.72
CA ILE A 96 -8.00 -10.18 3.37
C ILE A 96 -7.12 -9.58 4.47
N THR A 97 -6.28 -10.42 5.07
CA THR A 97 -5.33 -9.97 6.12
C THR A 97 -4.04 -9.41 5.53
N GLN A 98 -3.37 -8.52 6.27
CA GLN A 98 -2.08 -7.94 5.89
C GLN A 98 -1.01 -9.01 5.60
N GLY A 99 -0.96 -10.06 6.43
CA GLY A 99 -0.03 -11.17 6.21
C GLY A 99 -0.27 -11.90 4.89
N ARG A 100 -1.53 -12.06 4.49
CA ARG A 100 -1.90 -12.69 3.21
C ARG A 100 -1.51 -11.81 2.03
N LEU A 101 -1.75 -10.49 2.12
CA LEU A 101 -1.33 -9.54 1.08
C LEU A 101 0.19 -9.54 0.90
N ARG A 102 0.95 -9.47 2.00
CA ARG A 102 2.42 -9.53 1.96
C ARG A 102 2.92 -10.82 1.32
N SER A 103 2.33 -11.97 1.70
CA SER A 103 2.69 -13.26 1.10
C SER A 103 2.37 -13.32 -0.41
N LEU A 104 1.24 -12.77 -0.84
CA LEU A 104 0.89 -12.70 -2.26
C LEU A 104 1.88 -11.83 -3.05
N VAL A 105 2.25 -10.67 -2.55
CA VAL A 105 3.24 -9.78 -3.17
C VAL A 105 4.60 -10.47 -3.29
N GLN A 106 5.07 -11.11 -2.22
CA GLN A 106 6.34 -11.87 -2.25
C GLN A 106 6.30 -12.98 -3.29
N ARG A 107 5.22 -13.75 -3.34
CA ARG A 107 5.05 -14.81 -4.35
C ARG A 107 5.01 -14.26 -5.77
N ALA A 108 4.40 -13.09 -5.98
CA ALA A 108 4.39 -12.41 -7.26
C ALA A 108 5.82 -12.03 -7.71
N PHE A 109 6.65 -11.49 -6.81
CA PHE A 109 8.05 -11.19 -7.12
C PHE A 109 8.88 -12.44 -7.45
N VAL A 110 8.61 -13.56 -6.79
CA VAL A 110 9.27 -14.84 -7.08
C VAL A 110 8.78 -15.40 -8.42
N ALA A 111 7.48 -15.32 -8.69
CA ALA A 111 6.89 -15.86 -9.93
C ALA A 111 7.24 -15.02 -11.17
N THR A 112 7.42 -13.72 -11.02
CA THR A 112 7.91 -12.86 -12.10
C THR A 112 9.42 -13.03 -12.23
N ALA A 113 9.84 -13.94 -13.13
CA ALA A 113 11.24 -14.04 -13.52
C ALA A 113 11.76 -12.66 -13.98
N ALA A 114 13.08 -12.44 -13.91
CA ALA A 114 13.71 -11.15 -14.27
C ALA A 114 13.31 -10.62 -15.66
N THR A 115 12.87 -11.51 -16.56
CA THR A 115 12.43 -11.23 -17.93
C THR A 115 10.95 -10.87 -18.06
N ALA A 116 10.13 -11.09 -17.01
CA ALA A 116 8.68 -10.88 -17.09
C ALA A 116 8.26 -9.43 -16.77
N LEU A 117 9.11 -8.66 -16.10
CA LEU A 117 8.92 -7.24 -15.82
C LEU A 117 9.80 -6.42 -16.76
N VAL A 118 9.27 -6.13 -17.95
CA VAL A 118 9.97 -5.32 -18.95
C VAL A 118 9.90 -3.85 -18.54
N ASP A 119 11.06 -3.20 -18.45
CA ASP A 119 11.13 -1.75 -18.25
C ASP A 119 11.08 -1.06 -19.64
N TYR A 120 9.92 -0.49 -19.97
CA TYR A 120 9.70 0.20 -21.24
C TYR A 120 10.27 1.62 -21.27
N LEU A 121 10.71 2.17 -20.13
CA LEU A 121 11.30 3.50 -20.08
C LEU A 121 12.73 3.45 -20.64
N PRO A 122 13.06 4.22 -21.70
CA PRO A 122 14.41 4.27 -22.27
C PRO A 122 15.47 4.55 -21.20
N ARG A 123 16.60 3.84 -21.30
CA ARG A 123 17.69 3.90 -20.32
C ARG A 123 18.25 5.33 -20.16
N GLU A 124 18.38 6.03 -21.28
CA GLU A 124 18.87 7.40 -21.32
C GLU A 124 17.93 8.36 -20.58
N LEU A 125 16.64 8.24 -20.80
CA LEU A 125 15.61 9.04 -20.13
C LEU A 125 15.57 8.75 -18.62
N ARG A 126 15.68 7.47 -18.26
CA ARG A 126 15.74 7.03 -16.87
C ARG A 126 16.97 7.61 -16.15
N ALA A 127 18.13 7.58 -16.81
CA ALA A 127 19.36 8.15 -16.26
C ALA A 127 19.26 9.68 -16.11
N GLN A 128 18.73 10.37 -17.12
CA GLN A 128 18.51 11.83 -17.08
C GLN A 128 17.58 12.25 -15.95
N MET A 129 16.54 11.48 -15.70
CA MET A 129 15.56 11.73 -14.62
C MET A 129 16.00 11.20 -13.25
N LYS A 130 17.14 10.52 -13.18
CA LYS A 130 17.67 9.86 -11.96
C LYS A 130 16.66 8.88 -11.35
N LEU A 131 16.04 8.05 -12.18
CA LEU A 131 15.05 7.07 -11.77
C LEU A 131 15.65 5.65 -11.76
N PRO A 132 15.30 4.81 -10.78
CA PRO A 132 15.70 3.39 -10.75
C PRO A 132 14.98 2.59 -11.84
N GLU A 133 15.44 1.38 -12.07
CA GLU A 133 14.70 0.39 -12.87
C GLU A 133 13.35 0.07 -12.24
N LEU A 134 12.36 -0.27 -13.07
CA LEU A 134 11.00 -0.53 -12.60
C LEU A 134 10.97 -1.63 -11.53
N ARG A 135 11.68 -2.74 -11.78
CA ARG A 135 11.76 -3.84 -10.82
C ARG A 135 12.37 -3.41 -9.48
N ALA A 136 13.51 -2.72 -9.53
CA ALA A 136 14.18 -2.23 -8.33
C ALA A 136 13.31 -1.22 -7.56
N ALA A 137 12.55 -0.37 -8.26
CA ALA A 137 11.61 0.55 -7.63
C ALA A 137 10.49 -0.18 -6.90
N LEU A 138 9.90 -1.20 -7.54
CA LEU A 138 8.83 -2.01 -6.96
C LEU A 138 9.34 -2.81 -5.75
N GLU A 139 10.48 -3.48 -5.87
CA GLU A 139 11.10 -4.23 -4.76
C GLU A 139 11.36 -3.32 -3.56
N PHE A 140 11.95 -2.13 -3.80
CA PHE A 140 12.17 -1.16 -2.75
C PHE A 140 10.88 -0.73 -2.06
N LEU A 141 9.82 -0.42 -2.80
CA LEU A 141 8.55 0.05 -2.23
C LEU A 141 7.83 -1.02 -1.41
N HIS A 142 8.00 -2.28 -1.77
CA HIS A 142 7.38 -3.40 -1.06
C HIS A 142 8.24 -3.95 0.08
N GLN A 143 9.54 -3.69 0.07
CA GLN A 143 10.50 -4.14 1.08
C GLN A 143 11.57 -3.05 1.35
N PRO A 144 11.16 -1.87 1.87
CA PRO A 144 12.12 -0.80 2.12
C PRO A 144 13.16 -1.26 3.15
N PRO A 145 14.46 -1.07 2.91
CA PRO A 145 15.50 -1.40 3.87
C PRO A 145 15.32 -0.66 5.20
N VAL A 146 15.78 -1.26 6.29
CA VAL A 146 15.86 -0.56 7.58
C VAL A 146 16.82 0.62 7.44
N GLY A 147 16.43 1.77 7.97
CA GLY A 147 17.17 3.03 7.81
C GLY A 147 16.69 3.89 6.64
N THR A 148 15.73 3.42 5.84
CA THR A 148 15.07 4.28 4.84
C THR A 148 14.45 5.50 5.51
N GLU A 149 14.71 6.68 4.97
CA GLU A 149 14.17 7.94 5.47
C GLU A 149 12.65 8.01 5.25
N LEU A 150 11.89 7.86 6.34
CA LEU A 150 10.42 7.83 6.28
C LEU A 150 9.81 9.16 5.81
N ALA A 151 10.47 10.29 6.08
CA ALA A 151 10.01 11.60 5.64
C ALA A 151 9.95 11.70 4.11
N THR A 152 10.97 11.20 3.43
CA THR A 152 11.03 11.15 1.96
C THR A 152 9.96 10.24 1.37
N LEU A 153 9.68 9.10 2.03
CA LEU A 153 8.57 8.22 1.64
C LEU A 153 7.21 8.87 1.87
N ALA A 154 7.02 9.55 3.00
CA ALA A 154 5.75 10.20 3.34
C ALA A 154 5.38 11.33 2.38
N THR A 155 6.37 12.04 1.84
CA THR A 155 6.16 13.12 0.86
C THR A 155 6.01 12.63 -0.58
N GLY A 156 6.20 11.33 -0.86
CA GLY A 156 6.19 10.79 -2.22
C GLY A 156 7.43 11.16 -3.06
N ALA A 157 8.45 11.74 -2.44
CA ALA A 157 9.63 12.27 -3.13
C ALA A 157 10.71 11.21 -3.42
N HIS A 158 10.59 10.02 -2.84
CA HIS A 158 11.59 8.96 -3.04
C HIS A 158 11.67 8.55 -4.52
N PRO A 159 12.88 8.33 -5.09
CA PRO A 159 13.05 7.99 -6.51
C PRO A 159 12.22 6.78 -6.97
N ALA A 160 12.05 5.77 -6.11
CA ALA A 160 11.20 4.61 -6.41
C ALA A 160 9.72 4.98 -6.55
N GLN A 161 9.19 5.88 -5.69
CA GLN A 161 7.81 6.38 -5.79
C GLN A 161 7.63 7.23 -7.06
N ARG A 162 8.59 8.12 -7.33
CA ARG A 162 8.59 8.92 -8.57
C ARG A 162 8.63 8.05 -9.82
N ARG A 163 9.39 6.94 -9.78
CA ARG A 163 9.45 5.98 -10.89
C ARG A 163 8.09 5.36 -11.20
N VAL A 164 7.40 4.86 -10.18
CA VAL A 164 6.07 4.25 -10.34
C VAL A 164 5.02 5.29 -10.73
N ALA A 165 5.05 6.48 -10.12
CA ALA A 165 4.15 7.57 -10.48
C ALA A 165 4.34 8.01 -11.95
N LEU A 166 5.59 8.09 -12.44
CA LEU A 166 5.86 8.40 -13.85
C LEU A 166 5.29 7.32 -14.78
N GLU A 167 5.42 6.03 -14.43
CA GLU A 167 4.87 4.91 -15.20
C GLU A 167 3.34 5.05 -15.36
N GLU A 168 2.66 5.30 -14.26
CA GLU A 168 1.20 5.48 -14.23
C GLU A 168 0.75 6.69 -15.08
N LEU A 169 1.41 7.83 -14.89
CA LEU A 169 1.10 9.06 -15.64
C LEU A 169 1.39 8.89 -17.14
N LEU A 170 2.48 8.23 -17.50
CA LEU A 170 2.84 7.96 -18.88
C LEU A 170 1.84 7.03 -19.54
N ALA A 171 1.46 5.94 -18.89
CA ALA A 171 0.44 5.00 -19.37
C ALA A 171 -0.90 5.70 -19.59
N HIS A 172 -1.31 6.54 -18.64
CA HIS A 172 -2.54 7.35 -18.77
C HIS A 172 -2.46 8.32 -19.95
N GLN A 173 -1.37 9.07 -20.08
CA GLN A 173 -1.18 10.02 -21.19
C GLN A 173 -1.15 9.35 -22.55
N LEU A 174 -0.46 8.20 -22.68
CA LEU A 174 -0.43 7.42 -23.91
C LEU A 174 -1.82 6.89 -24.28
N SER A 175 -2.59 6.43 -23.30
CA SER A 175 -3.97 5.99 -23.50
C SER A 175 -4.86 7.12 -24.01
N LEU A 176 -4.76 8.32 -23.44
CA LEU A 176 -5.47 9.50 -23.92
C LEU A 176 -5.06 9.89 -25.32
N MET A 177 -3.75 9.83 -25.64
CA MET A 177 -3.27 10.11 -26.99
C MET A 177 -3.78 9.11 -28.02
N ALA A 178 -3.83 7.80 -27.67
CA ALA A 178 -4.38 6.77 -28.52
C ALA A 178 -5.88 7.00 -28.79
N LEU A 179 -6.65 7.30 -27.73
CA LEU A 179 -8.06 7.63 -27.86
C LEU A 179 -8.30 8.85 -28.76
N ARG A 180 -7.54 9.94 -28.54
CA ARG A 180 -7.63 11.15 -29.39
C ARG A 180 -7.31 10.86 -30.85
N ARG A 181 -6.31 10.01 -31.13
CA ARG A 181 -5.98 9.59 -32.50
C ARG A 181 -7.11 8.79 -33.13
N ALA A 182 -7.70 7.85 -32.40
CA ALA A 182 -8.84 7.08 -32.87
C ALA A 182 -10.04 7.99 -33.20
N THR A 183 -10.41 8.91 -32.29
CA THR A 183 -11.52 9.86 -32.51
C THR A 183 -11.26 10.80 -33.68
N LYS A 184 -9.99 11.22 -33.92
CA LYS A 184 -9.64 12.07 -35.06
C LYS A 184 -9.61 11.33 -36.39
N ALA A 185 -9.50 10.00 -36.37
CA ALA A 185 -9.59 9.18 -37.59
C ALA A 185 -11.03 9.03 -38.10
N ASP A 186 -12.02 9.29 -37.23
CA ASP A 186 -13.43 9.30 -37.63
C ASP A 186 -13.71 10.54 -38.50
N ASN A 187 -14.14 10.31 -39.74
CA ASN A 187 -14.53 11.39 -40.65
C ASN A 187 -15.87 11.96 -40.23
N ALA A 188 -15.87 13.18 -39.74
CA ALA A 188 -17.12 13.91 -39.50
C ALA A 188 -17.68 14.42 -40.81
N LEU A 189 -19.02 14.31 -40.98
CA LEU A 189 -19.72 14.95 -42.10
C LEU A 189 -19.52 16.46 -42.00
N ALA A 190 -19.06 17.08 -43.09
CA ALA A 190 -18.93 18.52 -43.16
C ALA A 190 -20.33 19.18 -43.12
N LEU A 191 -20.65 19.76 -41.98
CA LEU A 191 -21.91 20.54 -41.86
C LEU A 191 -21.69 21.90 -42.54
N LYS A 192 -22.24 22.05 -43.74
CA LYS A 192 -22.33 23.35 -44.42
C LYS A 192 -23.52 24.14 -43.85
N GLY A 193 -23.28 24.79 -42.70
CA GLY A 193 -24.27 25.63 -42.05
C GLY A 193 -24.45 26.97 -42.74
N GLY A 194 -25.67 27.46 -42.87
CA GLY A 194 -25.94 28.82 -43.34
C GLY A 194 -25.47 29.86 -42.31
N ALA A 195 -24.59 30.78 -42.72
CA ALA A 195 -24.06 31.84 -41.86
C ALA A 195 -25.16 32.64 -41.12
N VAL A 196 -26.34 32.75 -41.69
CA VAL A 196 -27.49 33.45 -41.12
C VAL A 196 -28.02 32.81 -39.84
N LEU A 197 -28.15 31.47 -39.81
CA LEU A 197 -28.60 30.73 -38.62
C LEU A 197 -27.56 30.81 -37.48
N GLN A 198 -26.32 30.70 -37.82
CA GLN A 198 -25.23 30.82 -36.87
C GLN A 198 -25.18 32.22 -36.24
N GLN A 199 -25.29 33.29 -37.07
CA GLN A 199 -25.31 34.67 -36.58
C GLN A 199 -26.51 34.92 -35.68
N ARG A 200 -27.72 34.43 -36.05
CA ARG A 200 -28.93 34.55 -35.22
C ARG A 200 -28.80 33.82 -33.89
N PHE A 201 -28.17 32.64 -33.88
CA PHE A 201 -27.88 31.90 -32.66
C PHE A 201 -26.90 32.65 -31.76
N MET A 202 -25.75 33.11 -32.36
CA MET A 202 -24.75 33.86 -31.64
C MET A 202 -25.27 35.15 -31.00
N GLY A 203 -26.16 35.87 -31.72
CA GLY A 203 -26.80 37.09 -31.22
C GLY A 203 -27.84 36.87 -30.10
N ARG A 204 -28.28 35.64 -29.86
CA ARG A 204 -29.19 35.25 -28.76
C ARG A 204 -28.53 34.71 -27.52
N LEU A 205 -27.20 34.51 -27.56
CA LEU A 205 -26.49 34.01 -26.39
C LEU A 205 -26.40 35.10 -25.30
N PRO A 206 -26.68 34.75 -24.03
CA PRO A 206 -26.62 35.68 -22.91
C PRO A 206 -25.19 36.01 -22.46
N PHE A 207 -24.19 35.50 -23.15
CA PHE A 207 -22.75 35.69 -22.85
C PHE A 207 -21.94 35.89 -24.13
N ARG A 208 -20.76 36.48 -23.99
CA ARG A 208 -19.79 36.60 -25.10
C ARG A 208 -18.80 35.44 -25.08
N PHE A 209 -18.45 34.95 -26.25
CA PHE A 209 -17.40 33.93 -26.39
C PHE A 209 -16.05 34.45 -25.96
N THR A 210 -15.28 33.59 -25.31
CA THR A 210 -13.87 33.82 -25.10
C THR A 210 -13.11 33.76 -26.45
N ALA A 211 -11.92 34.34 -26.51
CA ALA A 211 -11.08 34.28 -27.71
C ALA A 211 -10.77 32.84 -28.16
N ALA A 212 -10.69 31.89 -27.23
CA ALA A 212 -10.50 30.49 -27.54
C ALA A 212 -11.74 29.82 -28.13
N GLN A 213 -12.93 30.13 -27.62
CA GLN A 213 -14.20 29.62 -28.13
C GLN A 213 -14.54 30.19 -29.53
N ALA A 214 -14.15 31.45 -29.80
CA ALA A 214 -14.36 32.07 -31.10
C ALA A 214 -13.41 31.53 -32.21
N ARG A 215 -12.30 30.85 -31.81
CA ARG A 215 -11.37 30.20 -32.75
C ARG A 215 -11.69 28.73 -33.02
N ALA A 216 -12.53 28.11 -32.22
CA ALA A 216 -12.96 26.74 -32.39
C ALA A 216 -14.17 26.65 -33.35
#